data_928219311f1abe99a7b06409692003b1
#
_entry.id   928219311f1abe99a7b06409692003b1
#
_cell.length_a   1.000
_cell.length_b   1.000
_cell.length_c   1.000
_cell.angle_alpha   90.00
_cell.angle_beta   90.00
_cell.angle_gamma   90.00
#
_symmetry.space_group_name_H-M   'P 1'
#
loop_
_entity.id
_entity.type
_entity.pdbx_description
1 polymer ?
#
loop_
_entity_poly.entity_id
_entity_poly.type
_entity_poly.pdbx_seq_one_letter_code
_entity_poly.pdbx_strand_id
1 'polypeptide(L)'
;MNNDKLITKLNEIKVLADECLVALSSHLSKPKSSGTKKTVKKDTDFDNYVLLIVNKIKNCGENEKIEKEILDKISIPGRVLLPFYICYKYFPQQGLTTGDVSKITSELRVGIKTPNVSKAITDSLQKYLEGDSTRMRGKAVVYKLNRKGAKYFESLLNADEKK
;
A
#
# COMPACT_ATOMS: atom_id res chain seq x y z
N MET A 1 -13.54 -29.50 -28.16
CA MET A 1 -12.26 -28.73 -28.16
C MET A 1 -11.21 -29.62 -27.51
N ASN A 2 -10.15 -29.99 -28.23
CA ASN A 2 -9.17 -30.97 -27.73
C ASN A 2 -8.36 -30.39 -26.56
N ASN A 3 -8.45 -31.04 -25.39
CA ASN A 3 -7.68 -30.69 -24.19
C ASN A 3 -6.16 -30.65 -24.45
N ASP A 4 -5.65 -31.47 -25.36
CA ASP A 4 -4.23 -31.51 -25.72
C ASP A 4 -3.72 -30.20 -26.32
N LYS A 5 -4.55 -29.50 -27.13
CA LYS A 5 -4.19 -28.18 -27.68
C LYS A 5 -4.16 -27.10 -26.61
N LEU A 6 -4.98 -27.23 -25.57
CA LEU A 6 -4.97 -26.31 -24.43
C LEU A 6 -3.73 -26.51 -23.56
N ILE A 7 -3.35 -27.75 -23.31
CA ILE A 7 -2.15 -28.11 -22.55
C ILE A 7 -0.89 -27.60 -23.27
N THR A 8 -0.84 -27.79 -24.58
CA THR A 8 0.30 -27.30 -25.40
C THR A 8 0.43 -25.78 -25.28
N LYS A 9 -0.66 -25.04 -25.45
CA LYS A 9 -0.65 -23.57 -25.32
C LYS A 9 -0.29 -23.08 -23.92
N LEU A 10 -0.72 -23.77 -22.87
CA LEU A 10 -0.34 -23.44 -21.49
C LEU A 10 1.16 -23.63 -21.24
N ASN A 11 1.74 -24.67 -21.80
CA ASN A 11 3.18 -24.91 -21.70
C ASN A 11 3.99 -23.84 -22.49
N GLU A 12 3.52 -23.42 -23.67
CA GLU A 12 4.14 -22.32 -24.43
C GLU A 12 4.12 -20.99 -23.63
N ILE A 13 3.00 -20.66 -23.00
CA ILE A 13 2.89 -19.45 -22.17
C ILE A 13 3.84 -19.52 -20.97
N LYS A 14 3.99 -20.69 -20.35
CA LYS A 14 4.91 -20.89 -19.24
C LYS A 14 6.37 -20.66 -19.66
N VAL A 15 6.79 -21.22 -20.78
CA VAL A 15 8.14 -21.04 -21.32
C VAL A 15 8.41 -19.56 -21.62
N LEU A 16 7.49 -18.86 -22.27
CA LEU A 16 7.62 -17.42 -22.55
C LEU A 16 7.69 -16.57 -21.26
N ALA A 17 6.95 -16.93 -20.24
CA ALA A 17 7.02 -16.24 -18.95
C ALA A 17 8.38 -16.43 -18.27
N ASP A 18 8.94 -17.64 -18.31
CA ASP A 18 10.26 -17.94 -17.74
C ASP A 18 11.39 -17.23 -18.53
N GLU A 19 11.30 -17.14 -19.87
CA GLU A 19 12.22 -16.37 -20.69
C GLU A 19 12.19 -14.87 -20.38
N CYS A 20 11.00 -14.30 -20.17
CA CYS A 20 10.85 -12.90 -19.76
C CYS A 20 11.48 -12.63 -18.38
N LEU A 21 11.35 -13.56 -17.43
CA LEU A 21 11.97 -13.45 -16.11
C LEU A 21 13.51 -13.50 -16.19
N VAL A 22 14.07 -14.37 -17.03
CA VAL A 22 15.51 -14.45 -17.27
C VAL A 22 16.03 -13.17 -17.95
N ALA A 23 15.32 -12.65 -18.94
CA ALA A 23 15.69 -11.39 -19.61
C ALA A 23 15.67 -10.19 -18.63
N LEU A 24 14.67 -10.10 -17.78
CA LEU A 24 14.59 -9.07 -16.73
C LEU A 24 15.73 -9.17 -15.71
N SER A 25 16.10 -10.39 -15.31
CA SER A 25 17.21 -10.61 -14.37
C SER A 25 18.58 -10.28 -14.97
N SER A 26 18.78 -10.47 -16.27
CA SER A 26 20.04 -10.15 -16.96
C SER A 26 20.26 -8.64 -17.18
N HIS A 27 19.19 -7.84 -17.22
CA HIS A 27 19.29 -6.37 -17.28
C HIS A 27 19.62 -5.72 -15.94
N LEU A 28 19.51 -6.44 -14.81
CA LEU A 28 19.82 -5.94 -13.48
C LEU A 28 21.29 -6.10 -13.05
N SER A 29 22.15 -6.73 -13.88
CA SER A 29 23.54 -7.01 -13.53
C SER A 29 24.52 -6.27 -14.45
N LYS A 30 24.71 -4.95 -14.23
CA LYS A 30 25.95 -4.26 -14.60
C LYS A 30 26.34 -3.27 -13.50
N PRO A 31 27.38 -3.56 -12.71
CA PRO A 31 27.95 -2.57 -11.78
C PRO A 31 28.88 -1.64 -12.54
N LYS A 32 28.59 -0.36 -12.62
CA LYS A 32 29.62 0.68 -12.87
C LYS A 32 30.12 1.19 -11.52
N SER A 33 31.39 0.87 -11.24
CA SER A 33 32.17 1.39 -10.15
C SER A 33 32.43 2.88 -10.32
N SER A 34 32.09 3.70 -9.33
CA SER A 34 32.95 4.79 -8.81
C SER A 34 32.36 5.30 -7.49
N GLY A 35 33.22 5.46 -6.51
CA GLY A 35 32.94 5.56 -5.09
C GLY A 35 32.11 6.75 -4.65
N THR A 36 31.32 6.48 -3.67
CA THR A 36 31.27 7.19 -2.37
C THR A 36 30.30 6.41 -1.46
N LYS A 37 30.76 6.05 -0.26
CA LYS A 37 29.98 5.37 0.76
C LYS A 37 28.74 6.18 1.13
N LYS A 38 27.54 5.68 0.81
CA LYS A 38 26.30 5.91 1.57
C LYS A 38 25.40 4.70 1.34
N THR A 39 25.09 4.04 2.43
CA THR A 39 24.12 2.98 2.63
C THR A 39 22.80 3.21 1.90
N VAL A 40 22.61 2.56 0.74
CA VAL A 40 21.34 2.55 0.00
C VAL A 40 21.08 1.11 -0.44
N LYS A 41 20.47 0.33 0.43
CA LYS A 41 19.91 -1.01 0.12
C LYS A 41 18.59 -1.29 0.85
N LYS A 42 17.73 -0.27 1.06
CA LYS A 42 16.44 -0.47 1.71
C LYS A 42 15.25 0.24 1.05
N ASP A 43 15.50 1.06 0.04
CA ASP A 43 14.44 1.93 -0.51
C ASP A 43 13.64 1.29 -1.66
N THR A 44 14.20 0.33 -2.40
CA THR A 44 13.54 -0.27 -3.57
C THR A 44 12.38 -1.20 -3.21
N ASP A 45 12.48 -1.96 -2.11
CA ASP A 45 11.40 -2.87 -1.69
C ASP A 45 10.23 -2.09 -1.07
N PHE A 46 10.52 -0.98 -0.39
CA PHE A 46 9.49 -0.11 0.20
C PHE A 46 8.70 0.68 -0.86
N ASP A 47 9.35 1.20 -1.88
CA ASP A 47 8.67 1.92 -2.95
C ASP A 47 7.78 0.98 -3.77
N ASN A 48 8.19 -0.27 -3.99
CA ASN A 48 7.36 -1.30 -4.59
C ASN A 48 6.10 -1.58 -3.76
N TYR A 49 6.20 -1.62 -2.43
CA TYR A 49 5.06 -1.88 -1.56
C TYR A 49 4.04 -0.71 -1.56
N VAL A 50 4.51 0.53 -1.53
CA VAL A 50 3.65 1.72 -1.67
C VAL A 50 2.85 1.66 -2.98
N LEU A 51 3.52 1.35 -4.09
CA LEU A 51 2.87 1.21 -5.40
C LEU A 51 1.85 0.07 -5.45
N LEU A 52 2.12 -1.06 -4.79
CA LEU A 52 1.17 -2.17 -4.69
C LEU A 52 -0.12 -1.75 -3.97
N ILE A 53 -0.01 -0.99 -2.87
CA ILE A 53 -1.18 -0.48 -2.15
C ILE A 53 -1.96 0.51 -3.01
N VAL A 54 -1.27 1.46 -3.67
CA VAL A 54 -1.90 2.45 -4.56
C VAL A 54 -2.64 1.75 -5.71
N ASN A 55 -2.03 0.77 -6.36
CA ASN A 55 -2.65 -0.02 -7.41
C ASN A 55 -3.86 -0.81 -6.88
N LYS A 56 -3.77 -1.33 -5.65
CA LYS A 56 -4.90 -2.04 -5.04
C LYS A 56 -6.07 -1.10 -4.73
N ILE A 57 -5.82 0.12 -4.26
CA ILE A 57 -6.85 1.15 -4.05
C ILE A 57 -7.57 1.45 -5.37
N LYS A 58 -6.84 1.65 -6.46
CA LYS A 58 -7.40 1.99 -7.77
C LYS A 58 -8.19 0.86 -8.42
N ASN A 59 -7.86 -0.40 -8.11
CA ASN A 59 -8.42 -1.59 -8.76
C ASN A 59 -9.28 -2.46 -7.82
N CYS A 60 -9.63 -2.00 -6.62
CA CYS A 60 -10.54 -2.75 -5.76
C CYS A 60 -12.01 -2.53 -6.17
N GLY A 61 -12.89 -3.48 -5.84
CA GLY A 61 -14.31 -3.38 -6.15
C GLY A 61 -15.05 -2.23 -5.45
N GLU A 62 -14.42 -1.58 -4.47
CA GLU A 62 -14.95 -0.44 -3.72
C GLU A 62 -14.37 0.90 -4.20
N ASN A 63 -13.63 0.90 -5.32
CA ASN A 63 -12.90 2.07 -5.81
C ASN A 63 -13.80 3.31 -5.96
N GLU A 64 -14.96 3.18 -6.61
CA GLU A 64 -15.89 4.30 -6.80
C GLU A 64 -16.38 4.90 -5.47
N LYS A 65 -16.67 4.04 -4.47
CA LYS A 65 -17.07 4.50 -3.13
C LYS A 65 -15.89 5.17 -2.42
N ILE A 66 -14.68 4.63 -2.53
CA ILE A 66 -13.47 5.21 -1.94
C ILE A 66 -13.20 6.59 -2.54
N GLU A 67 -13.31 6.72 -3.85
CA GLU A 67 -13.10 8.00 -4.55
C GLU A 67 -14.09 9.05 -4.05
N LYS A 68 -15.39 8.77 -4.12
CA LYS A 68 -16.46 9.68 -3.73
C LYS A 68 -16.46 10.01 -2.23
N GLU A 69 -16.34 8.99 -1.36
CA GLU A 69 -16.55 9.15 0.09
C GLU A 69 -15.30 9.54 0.85
N ILE A 70 -14.11 9.22 0.35
CA ILE A 70 -12.84 9.41 1.05
C ILE A 70 -11.94 10.40 0.33
N LEU A 71 -11.71 10.22 -0.98
CA LEU A 71 -10.73 11.03 -1.71
C LEU A 71 -11.28 12.40 -2.08
N ASP A 72 -12.54 12.50 -2.49
CA ASP A 72 -13.18 13.78 -2.84
C ASP A 72 -13.55 14.59 -1.59
N LYS A 73 -13.86 13.93 -0.48
CA LYS A 73 -14.16 14.63 0.79
C LYS A 73 -12.85 15.13 1.44
N ILE A 74 -12.88 16.37 1.98
CA ILE A 74 -11.73 17.00 2.65
C ILE A 74 -11.55 16.43 4.08
N SER A 75 -11.67 15.13 4.26
CA SER A 75 -11.52 14.49 5.56
C SER A 75 -10.14 13.88 5.73
N ILE A 76 -9.25 14.53 6.50
CA ILE A 76 -7.91 14.01 6.78
C ILE A 76 -7.97 12.61 7.46
N PRO A 77 -8.80 12.36 8.50
CA PRO A 77 -8.89 11.05 9.12
C PRO A 77 -9.25 9.92 8.14
N GLY A 78 -10.21 10.13 7.26
CA GLY A 78 -10.60 9.15 6.23
C GLY A 78 -9.46 8.81 5.27
N ARG A 79 -8.78 9.86 4.75
CA ARG A 79 -7.63 9.69 3.84
C ARG A 79 -6.44 9.01 4.52
N VAL A 80 -6.19 9.26 5.80
CA VAL A 80 -5.13 8.61 6.58
C VAL A 80 -5.46 7.14 6.85
N LEU A 81 -6.72 6.81 7.14
CA LEU A 81 -7.15 5.43 7.40
C LEU A 81 -7.20 4.56 6.14
N LEU A 82 -7.41 5.14 4.96
CA LEU A 82 -7.54 4.40 3.70
C LEU A 82 -6.39 3.41 3.43
N PRO A 83 -5.10 3.80 3.48
CA PRO A 83 -4.00 2.87 3.30
C PRO A 83 -4.01 1.72 4.30
N PHE A 84 -4.31 2.00 5.56
CA PHE A 84 -4.39 0.99 6.61
C PHE A 84 -5.55 0.01 6.38
N TYR A 85 -6.70 0.48 5.88
CA TYR A 85 -7.84 -0.37 5.56
C TYR A 85 -7.53 -1.32 4.41
N ILE A 86 -6.86 -0.84 3.37
CA ILE A 86 -6.40 -1.67 2.26
C ILE A 86 -5.39 -2.72 2.74
N CYS A 87 -4.45 -2.33 3.62
CA CYS A 87 -3.54 -3.31 4.24
C CYS A 87 -4.29 -4.35 5.05
N TYR A 88 -5.22 -3.95 5.90
CA TYR A 88 -6.03 -4.85 6.72
C TYR A 88 -6.79 -5.89 5.87
N LYS A 89 -7.34 -5.46 4.74
CA LYS A 89 -8.18 -6.30 3.87
C LYS A 89 -7.38 -7.22 2.95
N TYR A 90 -6.27 -6.73 2.40
CA TYR A 90 -5.53 -7.43 1.33
C TYR A 90 -4.10 -7.82 1.72
N PHE A 91 -3.52 -7.19 2.73
CA PHE A 91 -2.14 -7.41 3.17
C PHE A 91 -2.03 -7.50 4.70
N PRO A 92 -2.72 -8.46 5.36
CA PRO A 92 -2.93 -8.46 6.82
C PRO A 92 -1.64 -8.54 7.65
N GLN A 93 -0.56 -9.04 7.07
CA GLN A 93 0.74 -9.12 7.75
C GLN A 93 1.51 -7.79 7.74
N GLN A 94 1.12 -6.87 6.87
CA GLN A 94 1.85 -5.62 6.66
C GLN A 94 1.30 -4.48 7.53
N GLY A 95 2.23 -3.69 8.08
CA GLY A 95 1.92 -2.43 8.73
C GLY A 95 2.53 -1.27 7.95
N LEU A 96 2.07 -0.07 8.24
CA LEU A 96 2.51 1.16 7.58
C LEU A 96 3.09 2.14 8.59
N THR A 97 4.13 2.86 8.17
CA THR A 97 4.63 4.03 8.89
C THR A 97 3.88 5.29 8.47
N THR A 98 4.02 6.36 9.23
CA THR A 98 3.48 7.68 8.85
C THR A 98 4.07 8.20 7.53
N GLY A 99 5.32 7.83 7.23
CA GLY A 99 5.98 8.13 5.95
C GLY A 99 5.34 7.41 4.77
N ASP A 100 5.01 6.12 4.93
CA ASP A 100 4.34 5.34 3.89
C ASP A 100 2.95 5.89 3.57
N VAL A 101 2.17 6.24 4.61
CA VAL A 101 0.87 6.88 4.44
C VAL A 101 0.98 8.21 3.69
N SER A 102 2.00 9.03 4.01
CA SER A 102 2.26 10.28 3.31
C SER A 102 2.59 10.06 1.83
N LYS A 103 3.40 9.05 1.49
CA LYS A 103 3.73 8.68 0.11
C LYS A 103 2.48 8.18 -0.64
N ILE A 104 1.72 7.24 -0.05
CA ILE A 104 0.50 6.68 -0.65
C ILE A 104 -0.52 7.78 -0.95
N THR A 105 -0.77 8.68 0.00
CA THR A 105 -1.72 9.80 -0.21
C THR A 105 -1.23 10.76 -1.28
N SER A 106 0.08 10.96 -1.42
CA SER A 106 0.66 11.78 -2.49
C SER A 106 0.47 11.14 -3.86
N GLU A 107 0.67 9.83 -4.00
CA GLU A 107 0.41 9.08 -5.24
C GLU A 107 -1.09 9.07 -5.64
N LEU A 108 -1.98 9.17 -4.66
CA LEU A 108 -3.42 9.32 -4.87
C LEU A 108 -3.85 10.77 -5.13
N ARG A 109 -2.91 11.70 -5.26
CA ARG A 109 -3.14 13.14 -5.49
C ARG A 109 -3.92 13.87 -4.38
N VAL A 110 -3.98 13.27 -3.20
CA VAL A 110 -4.59 13.86 -1.99
C VAL A 110 -3.57 14.02 -0.88
N GLY A 111 -2.34 14.34 -1.24
CA GLY A 111 -1.14 14.31 -0.41
C GLY A 111 -1.30 14.93 0.98
N ILE A 112 -0.93 14.18 2.00
CA ILE A 112 -0.88 14.61 3.40
C ILE A 112 0.56 14.54 3.88
N LYS A 113 1.10 15.65 4.36
CA LYS A 113 2.48 15.70 4.89
C LYS A 113 2.62 14.81 6.14
N THR A 114 3.76 14.14 6.28
CA THR A 114 4.05 13.24 7.42
C THR A 114 3.71 13.81 8.81
N PRO A 115 3.99 15.07 9.14
CA PRO A 115 3.59 15.65 10.43
C PRO A 115 2.07 15.67 10.64
N ASN A 116 1.30 15.94 9.57
CA ASN A 116 -0.16 15.95 9.64
C ASN A 116 -0.73 14.54 9.78
N VAL A 117 -0.09 13.53 9.15
CA VAL A 117 -0.42 12.11 9.36
C VAL A 117 -0.20 11.73 10.83
N SER A 118 0.98 12.06 11.39
CA SER A 118 1.29 11.80 12.79
C SER A 118 0.28 12.47 13.73
N LYS A 119 -0.04 13.74 13.47
CA LYS A 119 -1.04 14.47 14.26
C LYS A 119 -2.42 13.82 14.19
N ALA A 120 -2.90 13.45 13.00
CA ALA A 120 -4.19 12.79 12.83
C ALA A 120 -4.25 11.44 13.56
N ILE A 121 -3.15 10.67 13.55
CA ILE A 121 -3.06 9.41 14.31
C ILE A 121 -3.18 9.67 15.80
N THR A 122 -2.42 10.64 16.35
CA THR A 122 -2.41 10.93 17.79
C THR A 122 -3.75 11.50 18.26
N ASP A 123 -4.32 12.45 17.54
CA ASP A 123 -5.48 13.22 17.99
C ASP A 123 -6.80 12.45 17.81
N SER A 124 -6.93 11.67 16.74
CA SER A 124 -8.24 11.13 16.34
C SER A 124 -8.25 9.63 16.09
N LEU A 125 -7.13 9.05 15.63
CA LEU A 125 -7.10 7.69 15.08
C LEU A 125 -6.44 6.67 15.99
N GLN A 126 -5.85 7.08 17.12
CA GLN A 126 -5.12 6.19 18.03
C GLN A 126 -5.96 4.97 18.47
N LYS A 127 -7.25 5.15 18.72
CA LYS A 127 -8.18 4.07 19.11
C LYS A 127 -8.48 3.05 18.00
N TYR A 128 -8.15 3.37 16.75
CA TYR A 128 -8.40 2.55 15.56
C TYR A 128 -7.15 1.87 15.02
N LEU A 129 -5.98 2.27 15.52
CA LEU A 129 -4.69 1.76 15.08
C LEU A 129 -3.95 1.10 16.25
N GLU A 130 -3.24 0.03 15.95
CA GLU A 130 -2.28 -0.62 16.82
C GLU A 130 -0.88 -0.27 16.33
N GLY A 131 -0.08 0.36 17.19
CA GLY A 131 1.33 0.64 16.91
C GLY A 131 2.23 -0.39 17.57
N ASP A 132 3.45 -0.56 17.06
CA ASP A 132 4.46 -1.38 17.73
C ASP A 132 4.67 -0.91 19.17
N SER A 133 4.45 -1.82 20.12
CA SER A 133 4.58 -1.55 21.56
C SER A 133 6.01 -1.19 21.96
N THR A 134 7.00 -1.61 21.18
CA THR A 134 8.42 -1.39 21.44
C THR A 134 8.97 -0.31 20.52
N ARG A 135 8.97 0.93 21.00
CA ARG A 135 9.54 2.07 20.26
C ARG A 135 11.06 1.98 20.29
N MET A 136 11.67 1.43 19.26
CA MET A 136 13.13 1.45 19.11
C MET A 136 13.58 2.85 18.72
N ARG A 137 14.59 3.39 19.44
CA ARG A 137 15.20 4.69 19.15
C ARG A 137 15.69 4.73 17.71
N GLY A 138 15.23 5.71 16.92
CA GLY A 138 15.62 5.88 15.51
C GLY A 138 14.85 5.05 14.49
N LYS A 139 13.88 4.20 14.90
CA LYS A 139 12.98 3.50 13.96
C LYS A 139 11.61 4.17 13.93
N ALA A 140 11.03 4.26 12.73
CA ALA A 140 9.65 4.70 12.57
C ALA A 140 8.70 3.68 13.19
N VAL A 141 7.65 4.17 13.86
CA VAL A 141 6.59 3.31 14.39
C VAL A 141 5.76 2.75 13.25
N VAL A 142 5.54 1.46 13.26
CA VAL A 142 4.68 0.75 12.30
C VAL A 142 3.30 0.59 12.93
N TYR A 143 2.27 1.00 12.20
CA TYR A 143 0.88 0.91 12.64
C TYR A 143 0.11 -0.10 11.80
N LYS A 144 -0.85 -0.77 12.43
CA LYS A 144 -1.83 -1.65 11.78
C LYS A 144 -3.25 -1.23 12.16
N LEU A 145 -4.19 -1.44 11.27
CA LEU A 145 -5.60 -1.19 11.56
C LEU A 145 -6.15 -2.30 12.45
N ASN A 146 -6.83 -1.92 13.53
CA ASN A 146 -7.53 -2.87 14.37
C ASN A 146 -8.98 -3.09 13.89
N ARG A 147 -9.68 -4.06 14.46
CA ARG A 147 -11.06 -4.40 14.09
C ARG A 147 -12.04 -3.23 14.25
N LYS A 148 -11.83 -2.37 15.26
CA LYS A 148 -12.67 -1.17 15.47
C LYS A 148 -12.45 -0.15 14.35
N GLY A 149 -11.20 0.02 13.93
CA GLY A 149 -10.83 0.89 12.82
C GLY A 149 -11.40 0.42 11.48
N ALA A 150 -11.40 -0.89 11.21
CA ALA A 150 -12.01 -1.43 10.01
C ALA A 150 -13.51 -1.12 9.96
N LYS A 151 -14.25 -1.40 11.03
CA LYS A 151 -15.70 -1.08 11.14
C LYS A 151 -15.97 0.42 11.00
N TYR A 152 -15.13 1.25 11.59
CA TYR A 152 -15.26 2.71 11.48
C TYR A 152 -15.06 3.16 10.03
N PHE A 153 -14.04 2.64 9.35
CA PHE A 153 -13.80 2.98 7.94
C PHE A 153 -14.93 2.51 7.03
N GLU A 154 -15.45 1.31 7.24
CA GLU A 154 -16.64 0.80 6.53
C GLU A 154 -17.87 1.69 6.74
N SER A 155 -18.04 2.24 7.95
CA SER A 155 -19.12 3.20 8.21
C SER A 155 -18.95 4.53 7.46
N LEU A 156 -17.71 4.95 7.19
CA LEU A 156 -17.42 6.12 6.37
C LEU A 156 -17.74 5.87 4.88
N LEU A 157 -17.43 4.67 4.38
CA LEU A 157 -17.74 4.28 3.00
C LEU A 157 -19.24 4.18 2.72
N ASN A 158 -20.05 3.86 3.72
CA ASN A 158 -21.50 3.67 3.59
C ASN A 158 -22.29 4.85 4.17
N ALA A 159 -21.67 6.02 4.37
CA ALA A 159 -22.30 7.17 5.02
C ALA A 159 -23.49 7.74 4.22
N ASP A 160 -23.44 7.68 2.88
CA ASP A 160 -24.52 8.21 2.01
C ASP A 160 -25.68 7.22 1.83
N GLU A 161 -25.52 5.93 2.14
CA GLU A 161 -26.61 4.94 2.03
C GLU A 161 -27.65 5.07 3.16
N LYS A 162 -27.41 5.95 4.16
CA LYS A 162 -28.29 6.17 5.31
C LYS A 162 -29.08 7.49 5.26
N LYS A 163 -29.03 8.21 4.15
CA LYS A 163 -29.88 9.36 3.88
C LYS A 163 -30.95 9.01 2.86
#